data_ecb81b6198f78647e01c1302df5c1e1b
#
_entry.id   ecb81b6198f78647e01c1302df5c1e1b
#
_cell.length_a   1.000
_cell.length_b   1.000
_cell.length_c   1.000
_cell.angle_alpha   90.00
_cell.angle_beta   90.00
_cell.angle_gamma   90.00
#
_symmetry.space_group_name_H-M   'P 1'
#
loop_
_entity.id
_entity.type
_entity.pdbx_description
1 polymer ?
#
loop_
_entity_poly.entity_id
_entity_poly.type
_entity_poly.pdbx_seq_one_letter_code
_entity_poly.pdbx_strand_id
1 'polypeptide(L)'
;MTFQSLLPPNANQDELALEMAMSHVSDVLFDVRDVKNPDACPPDVLPWLAWEFGVTWWDNQWTEEQKRSNIKNAAAVNKTRGTLGAVKQSLASVGYSINVIEWFKETPPADPYTFRVEVIGNSISGETLDKIYSQIIDTKNCRSWLSSIDIGPNEVTGACYVGGAVVATLKAEIGTSE
;
A
#
# COMPACT_ATOMS: atom_id res chain seq x y z
N MET A 1 -26.30 -6.42 -27.06
CA MET A 1 -27.47 -6.32 -26.17
C MET A 1 -28.63 -5.71 -27.00
N THR A 2 -29.84 -6.19 -26.84
CA THR A 2 -31.00 -5.57 -27.50
C THR A 2 -31.39 -4.34 -26.72
N PHE A 3 -31.47 -3.17 -27.39
CA PHE A 3 -31.96 -1.94 -26.82
C PHE A 3 -33.41 -2.14 -26.32
N GLN A 4 -33.68 -1.77 -25.07
CA GLN A 4 -34.99 -1.83 -24.46
C GLN A 4 -35.42 -0.39 -24.18
N SER A 5 -36.50 0.05 -24.84
CA SER A 5 -37.05 1.38 -24.65
C SER A 5 -37.60 1.57 -23.24
N LEU A 6 -37.35 2.74 -22.66
CA LEU A 6 -37.91 3.21 -21.39
C LEU A 6 -39.11 4.10 -21.56
N LEU A 7 -39.46 4.44 -22.81
CA LEU A 7 -40.65 5.25 -23.13
C LEU A 7 -41.94 4.49 -22.88
N PRO A 8 -43.04 5.18 -22.61
CA PRO A 8 -44.33 4.56 -22.42
C PRO A 8 -44.85 3.89 -23.71
N PRO A 9 -45.80 2.92 -23.60
CA PRO A 9 -46.25 2.12 -24.74
C PRO A 9 -46.94 2.93 -25.89
N ASN A 10 -47.32 4.16 -25.64
CA ASN A 10 -47.92 5.08 -26.60
C ASN A 10 -46.91 6.03 -27.23
N ALA A 11 -45.61 5.82 -27.04
CA ALA A 11 -44.58 6.63 -27.66
C ALA A 11 -44.65 6.54 -29.20
N ASN A 12 -44.37 7.66 -29.86
CA ASN A 12 -44.36 7.74 -31.32
C ASN A 12 -43.05 7.14 -31.88
N GLN A 13 -43.07 6.73 -33.16
CA GLN A 13 -41.86 6.17 -33.79
C GLN A 13 -40.69 7.16 -33.81
N ASP A 14 -40.96 8.45 -33.96
CA ASP A 14 -39.92 9.49 -33.95
C ASP A 14 -39.28 9.64 -32.55
N GLU A 15 -40.07 9.51 -31.49
CA GLU A 15 -39.58 9.52 -30.10
C GLU A 15 -38.71 8.29 -29.81
N LEU A 16 -39.12 7.11 -30.26
CA LEU A 16 -38.34 5.87 -30.13
C LEU A 16 -37.03 5.95 -30.91
N ALA A 17 -37.03 6.54 -32.10
CA ALA A 17 -35.84 6.73 -32.91
C ALA A 17 -34.88 7.72 -32.24
N LEU A 18 -35.39 8.78 -31.61
CA LEU A 18 -34.59 9.74 -30.87
C LEU A 18 -34.02 9.11 -29.61
N GLU A 19 -34.78 8.34 -28.84
CA GLU A 19 -34.33 7.61 -27.69
C GLU A 19 -33.21 6.66 -28.08
N MET A 20 -33.37 5.87 -29.14
CA MET A 20 -32.38 4.95 -29.63
C MET A 20 -31.08 5.64 -30.06
N ALA A 21 -31.17 6.84 -30.66
CA ALA A 21 -30.01 7.61 -31.09
C ALA A 21 -29.27 8.26 -29.91
N MET A 22 -29.95 8.64 -28.82
CA MET A 22 -29.42 9.39 -27.70
C MET A 22 -29.07 8.49 -26.49
N SER A 23 -29.60 7.26 -26.43
CA SER A 23 -29.43 6.37 -25.30
C SER A 23 -28.16 5.51 -25.47
N HIS A 24 -27.07 5.94 -24.84
CA HIS A 24 -25.83 5.20 -24.80
C HIS A 24 -25.59 4.49 -23.44
N VAL A 25 -26.63 4.41 -22.62
CA VAL A 25 -26.51 3.81 -21.26
C VAL A 25 -26.15 2.33 -21.35
N SER A 26 -26.65 1.62 -22.38
CA SER A 26 -26.31 0.20 -22.60
C SER A 26 -24.89 -0.02 -23.14
N ASP A 27 -24.23 1.03 -23.64
CA ASP A 27 -22.86 0.96 -24.16
C ASP A 27 -21.82 1.13 -23.05
N VAL A 28 -22.26 1.57 -21.86
CA VAL A 28 -21.41 1.71 -20.69
C VAL A 28 -21.17 0.32 -20.10
N LEU A 29 -20.03 -0.26 -20.42
CA LEU A 29 -19.58 -1.58 -19.94
C LEU A 29 -19.08 -1.56 -18.49
N PHE A 30 -19.74 -0.81 -17.61
CA PHE A 30 -19.37 -0.75 -16.20
C PHE A 30 -20.36 -1.55 -15.34
N ASP A 31 -19.91 -2.64 -14.76
CA ASP A 31 -20.61 -3.23 -13.62
C ASP A 31 -20.23 -2.41 -12.37
N VAL A 32 -21.21 -1.67 -11.82
CA VAL A 32 -21.04 -0.85 -10.60
C VAL A 32 -20.57 -1.70 -9.42
N ARG A 33 -20.90 -2.99 -9.42
CA ARG A 33 -20.46 -3.93 -8.39
C ARG A 33 -18.95 -4.20 -8.48
N ASP A 34 -18.43 -4.32 -9.70
CA ASP A 34 -17.02 -4.59 -9.94
C ASP A 34 -16.14 -3.37 -9.66
N VAL A 35 -16.65 -2.16 -9.91
CA VAL A 35 -15.91 -0.92 -9.61
C VAL A 35 -15.55 -0.81 -8.12
N LYS A 36 -16.42 -1.30 -7.22
CA LYS A 36 -16.17 -1.27 -5.76
C LYS A 36 -15.41 -2.49 -5.23
N ASN A 37 -15.15 -3.45 -6.06
CA ASN A 37 -14.41 -4.65 -5.68
C ASN A 37 -12.92 -4.49 -6.00
N PRO A 38 -12.02 -4.46 -5.01
CA PRO A 38 -10.58 -4.33 -5.25
C PRO A 38 -9.99 -5.42 -6.18
N ASP A 39 -10.65 -6.59 -6.28
CA ASP A 39 -10.19 -7.67 -7.15
C ASP A 39 -10.62 -7.51 -8.62
N ALA A 40 -11.82 -6.98 -8.85
CA ALA A 40 -12.41 -6.89 -10.18
C ALA A 40 -12.36 -5.47 -10.79
N CYS A 41 -12.07 -4.46 -9.97
CA CYS A 41 -12.01 -3.06 -10.40
C CYS A 41 -11.01 -2.87 -11.55
N PRO A 42 -11.38 -2.14 -12.62
CA PRO A 42 -10.46 -1.76 -13.69
C PRO A 42 -9.25 -1.01 -13.14
N PRO A 43 -8.03 -1.25 -13.70
CA PRO A 43 -6.79 -0.62 -13.22
C PRO A 43 -6.84 0.91 -13.17
N ASP A 44 -7.51 1.53 -14.13
CA ASP A 44 -7.63 2.99 -14.26
C ASP A 44 -8.45 3.63 -13.12
N VAL A 45 -9.31 2.83 -12.49
CA VAL A 45 -10.20 3.28 -11.41
C VAL A 45 -9.61 3.00 -10.02
N LEU A 46 -8.56 2.18 -9.92
CA LEU A 46 -7.92 1.83 -8.65
C LEU A 46 -7.51 3.05 -7.80
N PRO A 47 -6.98 4.16 -8.33
CA PRO A 47 -6.65 5.33 -7.52
C PRO A 47 -7.87 5.95 -6.84
N TRP A 48 -9.02 5.98 -7.52
CA TRP A 48 -10.28 6.48 -6.96
C TRP A 48 -10.82 5.57 -5.87
N LEU A 49 -10.71 4.25 -6.09
CA LEU A 49 -11.07 3.27 -5.09
C LEU A 49 -10.17 3.35 -3.85
N ALA A 50 -8.86 3.57 -4.04
CA ALA A 50 -7.92 3.80 -2.96
C ALA A 50 -8.30 5.02 -2.11
N TRP A 51 -8.70 6.12 -2.75
CA TRP A 51 -9.19 7.31 -2.07
C TRP A 51 -10.47 7.04 -1.27
N GLU A 52 -11.44 6.29 -1.84
CA GLU A 52 -12.69 5.89 -1.16
C GLU A 52 -12.40 5.05 0.10
N PHE A 53 -11.43 4.12 0.03
CA PHE A 53 -11.02 3.28 1.16
C PHE A 53 -10.11 3.98 2.17
N GLY A 54 -9.78 5.26 1.95
CA GLY A 54 -8.94 6.05 2.84
C GLY A 54 -7.48 5.58 2.87
N VAL A 55 -6.98 5.13 1.73
CA VAL A 55 -5.55 4.85 1.55
C VAL A 55 -4.82 6.19 1.55
N THR A 56 -4.01 6.44 2.58
CA THR A 56 -3.28 7.70 2.73
C THR A 56 -1.99 7.72 1.94
N TRP A 57 -1.49 6.56 1.58
CA TRP A 57 -0.23 6.42 0.86
C TRP A 57 -0.40 5.61 -0.41
N TRP A 58 -0.08 6.21 -1.55
CA TRP A 58 -0.25 5.64 -2.87
C TRP A 58 0.97 5.93 -3.76
N ASP A 59 1.50 4.89 -4.40
CA ASP A 59 2.57 5.02 -5.37
C ASP A 59 2.12 4.51 -6.75
N ASN A 60 2.25 5.36 -7.75
CA ASN A 60 1.93 5.00 -9.12
C ASN A 60 2.87 3.92 -9.70
N GLN A 61 4.07 3.81 -9.13
CA GLN A 61 5.09 2.83 -9.53
C GLN A 61 4.77 1.40 -9.05
N TRP A 62 3.84 1.24 -8.12
CA TRP A 62 3.48 -0.08 -7.63
C TRP A 62 2.87 -0.95 -8.71
N THR A 63 3.13 -2.26 -8.59
CA THR A 63 2.44 -3.25 -9.40
C THR A 63 0.93 -3.23 -9.10
N GLU A 64 0.14 -3.70 -10.05
CA GLU A 64 -1.31 -3.78 -9.86
C GLU A 64 -1.69 -4.62 -8.64
N GLU A 65 -0.97 -5.72 -8.40
CA GLU A 65 -1.17 -6.59 -7.24
C GLU A 65 -0.92 -5.85 -5.91
N GLN A 66 0.15 -5.05 -5.83
CA GLN A 66 0.45 -4.23 -4.66
C GLN A 66 -0.64 -3.18 -4.42
N LYS A 67 -1.11 -2.52 -5.49
CA LYS A 67 -2.20 -1.54 -5.43
C LYS A 67 -3.48 -2.17 -4.88
N ARG A 68 -3.89 -3.32 -5.42
CA ARG A 68 -5.08 -4.07 -4.98
C ARG A 68 -4.94 -4.56 -3.54
N SER A 69 -3.79 -5.11 -3.18
CA SER A 69 -3.49 -5.57 -1.81
C SER A 69 -3.57 -4.43 -0.79
N ASN A 70 -3.02 -3.26 -1.14
CA ASN A 70 -3.07 -2.08 -0.27
C ASN A 70 -4.52 -1.62 -0.01
N ILE A 71 -5.35 -1.54 -1.06
CA ILE A 71 -6.77 -1.18 -0.93
C ILE A 71 -7.51 -2.18 -0.04
N LYS A 72 -7.32 -3.49 -0.22
CA LYS A 72 -7.95 -4.52 0.59
C LYS A 72 -7.61 -4.40 2.08
N ASN A 73 -6.34 -4.10 2.38
CA ASN A 73 -5.86 -4.00 3.75
C ASN A 73 -6.16 -2.65 4.40
N ALA A 74 -6.51 -1.62 3.62
CA ALA A 74 -6.69 -0.25 4.11
C ALA A 74 -7.69 -0.15 5.27
N ALA A 75 -8.83 -0.83 5.18
CA ALA A 75 -9.84 -0.81 6.24
C ALA A 75 -9.33 -1.39 7.55
N ALA A 76 -8.57 -2.50 7.49
CA ALA A 76 -7.98 -3.14 8.68
C ALA A 76 -6.88 -2.28 9.30
N VAL A 77 -6.01 -1.70 8.46
CA VAL A 77 -4.94 -0.77 8.89
C VAL A 77 -5.55 0.46 9.54
N ASN A 78 -6.55 1.09 8.92
CA ASN A 78 -7.21 2.28 9.45
C ASN A 78 -7.91 2.04 10.77
N LYS A 79 -8.53 0.85 10.97
CA LYS A 79 -9.17 0.46 12.22
C LYS A 79 -8.17 0.31 13.38
N THR A 80 -6.95 -0.11 13.09
CA THR A 80 -5.91 -0.39 14.09
C THR A 80 -4.75 0.61 14.04
N ARG A 81 -4.90 1.73 13.33
CA ARG A 81 -3.90 2.78 13.19
C ARG A 81 -3.34 3.20 14.55
N GLY A 82 -2.05 3.45 14.62
CA GLY A 82 -1.37 3.76 15.88
C GLY A 82 -0.89 2.54 16.67
N THR A 83 -1.11 1.32 16.17
CA THR A 83 -0.57 0.10 16.76
C THR A 83 0.62 -0.44 15.96
N LEU A 84 1.48 -1.21 16.63
CA LEU A 84 2.59 -1.92 15.98
C LEU A 84 2.09 -2.86 14.87
N GLY A 85 0.94 -3.50 15.10
CA GLY A 85 0.31 -4.37 14.10
C GLY A 85 -0.09 -3.62 12.84
N ALA A 86 -0.63 -2.41 12.96
CA ALA A 86 -1.00 -1.58 11.83
C ALA A 86 0.23 -1.19 10.98
N VAL A 87 1.35 -0.83 11.60
CA VAL A 87 2.59 -0.51 10.89
C VAL A 87 3.10 -1.72 10.12
N LYS A 88 3.13 -2.90 10.75
CA LYS A 88 3.53 -4.15 10.08
C LYS A 88 2.61 -4.49 8.91
N GLN A 89 1.30 -4.42 9.12
CA GLN A 89 0.30 -4.77 8.09
C GLN A 89 0.32 -3.78 6.92
N SER A 90 0.49 -2.50 7.20
CA SER A 90 0.58 -1.44 6.17
C SER A 90 1.75 -1.70 5.21
N LEU A 91 2.94 -2.00 5.71
CA LEU A 91 4.11 -2.29 4.88
C LEU A 91 4.05 -3.67 4.23
N ALA A 92 3.50 -4.67 4.92
CA ALA A 92 3.31 -6.01 4.35
C ALA A 92 2.33 -5.99 3.16
N SER A 93 1.33 -5.11 3.15
CA SER A 93 0.38 -4.97 2.03
C SER A 93 1.04 -4.56 0.72
N VAL A 94 2.20 -3.91 0.80
CA VAL A 94 3.00 -3.46 -0.35
C VAL A 94 4.18 -4.39 -0.66
N GLY A 95 4.35 -5.44 0.14
CA GLY A 95 5.37 -6.45 -0.07
C GLY A 95 6.64 -6.26 0.76
N TYR A 96 6.66 -5.33 1.72
CA TYR A 96 7.78 -5.16 2.64
C TYR A 96 7.54 -5.92 3.94
N SER A 97 8.42 -6.88 4.24
CA SER A 97 8.43 -7.54 5.54
C SER A 97 9.28 -6.73 6.50
N ILE A 98 8.71 -6.38 7.66
CA ILE A 98 9.41 -5.58 8.66
C ILE A 98 9.35 -6.22 10.04
N ASN A 99 10.40 -5.99 10.81
CA ASN A 99 10.41 -6.22 12.24
C ASN A 99 10.46 -4.87 12.96
N VAL A 100 9.61 -4.68 13.97
CA VAL A 100 9.59 -3.46 14.78
C VAL A 100 10.12 -3.83 16.17
N ILE A 101 11.19 -3.16 16.57
CA ILE A 101 11.85 -3.34 17.85
C ILE A 101 11.60 -2.11 18.70
N GLU A 102 10.87 -2.30 19.80
CA GLU A 102 10.57 -1.22 20.74
C GLU A 102 11.76 -1.02 21.70
N TRP A 103 11.98 0.19 22.17
CA TRP A 103 13.10 0.63 23.00
C TRP A 103 13.43 -0.31 24.17
N PHE A 104 12.43 -0.90 24.82
CA PHE A 104 12.62 -1.79 25.95
C PHE A 104 13.03 -3.22 25.57
N LYS A 105 13.03 -3.56 24.28
CA LYS A 105 13.49 -4.85 23.75
C LYS A 105 14.94 -4.82 23.28
N GLU A 106 15.54 -3.64 23.23
CA GLU A 106 16.94 -3.50 22.87
C GLU A 106 17.87 -3.82 24.04
N THR A 107 19.08 -4.26 23.75
CA THR A 107 20.11 -4.55 24.76
C THR A 107 21.40 -3.84 24.40
N PRO A 108 21.77 -2.75 25.10
CA PRO A 108 21.04 -2.09 26.21
C PRO A 108 19.78 -1.42 25.78
N PRO A 109 18.80 -1.15 26.68
CA PRO A 109 17.57 -0.44 26.32
C PRO A 109 17.85 0.92 25.70
N ALA A 110 17.13 1.26 24.65
CA ALA A 110 17.21 2.56 23.96
C ALA A 110 16.44 3.64 24.75
N ASP A 111 16.42 4.85 24.22
CA ASP A 111 15.68 5.96 24.81
C ASP A 111 14.19 5.65 24.91
N PRO A 112 13.53 6.01 26.03
CA PRO A 112 12.10 5.78 26.20
C PRO A 112 11.26 6.36 25.06
N TYR A 113 10.20 5.63 24.69
CA TYR A 113 9.27 6.00 23.61
C TYR A 113 9.87 6.00 22.21
N THR A 114 11.00 5.38 22.00
CA THR A 114 11.58 5.16 20.66
C THR A 114 11.33 3.74 20.16
N PHE A 115 11.40 3.57 18.86
CA PHE A 115 11.37 2.25 18.22
C PHE A 115 12.23 2.28 16.96
N ARG A 116 12.76 1.13 16.63
CA ARG A 116 13.56 0.88 15.44
C ARG A 116 12.81 -0.08 14.51
N VAL A 117 12.95 0.12 13.22
CA VAL A 117 12.35 -0.75 12.21
C VAL A 117 13.45 -1.44 11.42
N GLU A 118 13.41 -2.76 11.40
CA GLU A 118 14.27 -3.58 10.55
C GLU A 118 13.45 -4.01 9.33
N VAL A 119 13.90 -3.64 8.15
CA VAL A 119 13.29 -4.09 6.89
C VAL A 119 14.00 -5.36 6.44
N ILE A 120 13.24 -6.44 6.29
CA ILE A 120 13.74 -7.74 5.86
C ILE A 120 13.54 -7.81 4.34
N GLY A 121 14.63 -7.79 3.58
CA GLY A 121 14.53 -7.88 2.12
C GLY A 121 15.79 -7.41 1.41
N ASN A 122 15.76 -7.57 0.08
CA ASN A 122 16.85 -7.22 -0.81
C ASN A 122 17.09 -5.71 -0.85
N SER A 123 18.25 -5.33 -1.39
CA SER A 123 18.70 -3.93 -1.52
C SER A 123 17.57 -2.95 -1.87
N ILE A 124 17.27 -2.06 -0.95
CA ILE A 124 16.23 -1.04 -1.05
C ILE A 124 16.91 0.23 -1.57
N SER A 125 16.33 0.87 -2.60
CA SER A 125 16.81 2.16 -3.08
C SER A 125 16.48 3.29 -2.09
N GLY A 126 17.24 4.39 -2.13
CA GLY A 126 16.98 5.54 -1.25
C GLY A 126 15.55 6.08 -1.37
N GLU A 127 15.03 6.21 -2.60
CA GLU A 127 13.64 6.64 -2.83
C GLU A 127 12.61 5.73 -2.17
N THR A 128 12.90 4.41 -2.10
CA THR A 128 12.03 3.44 -1.44
C THR A 128 12.08 3.61 0.07
N LEU A 129 13.23 3.96 0.65
CA LEU A 129 13.36 4.24 2.08
C LEU A 129 12.52 5.45 2.51
N ASP A 130 12.54 6.54 1.73
CA ASP A 130 11.72 7.73 2.00
C ASP A 130 10.22 7.40 1.99
N LYS A 131 9.81 6.53 1.07
CA LYS A 131 8.43 6.04 0.99
C LYS A 131 8.06 5.20 2.21
N ILE A 132 8.92 4.26 2.62
CA ILE A 132 8.74 3.43 3.82
C ILE A 132 8.68 4.31 5.06
N TYR A 133 9.59 5.27 5.19
CA TYR A 133 9.59 6.24 6.29
C TYR A 133 8.26 6.99 6.39
N SER A 134 7.80 7.57 5.29
CA SER A 134 6.54 8.32 5.24
C SER A 134 5.35 7.46 5.65
N GLN A 135 5.30 6.20 5.22
CA GLN A 135 4.24 5.26 5.57
C GLN A 135 4.28 4.87 7.06
N ILE A 136 5.47 4.69 7.64
CA ILE A 136 5.63 4.42 9.07
C ILE A 136 5.12 5.62 9.88
N ILE A 137 5.56 6.83 9.52
CA ILE A 137 5.16 8.06 10.23
C ILE A 137 3.64 8.25 10.21
N ASP A 138 2.99 7.98 9.08
CA ASP A 138 1.54 8.10 8.95
C ASP A 138 0.77 7.04 9.74
N THR A 139 1.33 5.84 9.91
CA THR A 139 0.63 4.69 10.54
C THR A 139 0.96 4.52 12.01
N LYS A 140 2.12 4.99 12.49
CA LYS A 140 2.56 4.86 13.89
C LYS A 140 1.68 5.64 14.86
N ASN A 141 1.86 5.40 16.14
CA ASN A 141 1.22 6.21 17.18
C ASN A 141 1.93 7.58 17.34
N CYS A 142 1.21 8.56 17.88
CA CYS A 142 1.74 9.92 18.06
C CYS A 142 2.85 10.01 19.12
N ARG A 143 2.88 9.08 20.07
CA ARG A 143 3.77 9.14 21.25
C ARG A 143 5.14 8.54 21.02
N SER A 144 5.27 7.66 20.05
CA SER A 144 6.54 6.96 19.79
C SER A 144 7.30 7.62 18.66
N TRP A 145 8.62 7.65 18.79
CA TRP A 145 9.53 8.22 17.81
C TRP A 145 10.28 7.12 17.07
N LEU A 146 10.38 7.24 15.77
CA LEU A 146 11.22 6.35 14.98
C LEU A 146 12.69 6.78 15.15
N SER A 147 13.52 5.90 15.69
CA SER A 147 14.96 6.17 15.89
C SER A 147 15.78 5.84 14.64
N SER A 148 15.54 4.70 14.03
CA SER A 148 16.25 4.29 12.80
C SER A 148 15.44 3.31 11.99
N ILE A 149 15.76 3.24 10.69
CA ILE A 149 15.33 2.15 9.80
C ILE A 149 16.58 1.39 9.40
N ASP A 150 16.68 0.16 9.83
CA ASP A 150 17.78 -0.72 9.48
C ASP A 150 17.34 -1.67 8.35
N ILE A 151 18.20 -1.83 7.36
CA ILE A 151 18.01 -2.83 6.33
C ILE A 151 18.74 -4.07 6.75
N GLY A 152 17.99 -5.10 7.16
CA GLY A 152 18.57 -6.38 7.52
C GLY A 152 19.28 -7.00 6.31
N PRO A 153 20.47 -7.58 6.50
CA PRO A 153 21.10 -8.32 5.43
C PRO A 153 20.20 -9.49 5.05
N ASN A 154 19.93 -9.65 3.77
CA ASN A 154 19.56 -10.96 3.28
C ASN A 154 20.67 -11.93 3.70
N GLU A 155 20.31 -13.06 4.25
CA GLU A 155 21.26 -14.14 4.43
C GLU A 155 21.82 -14.49 3.04
N VAL A 156 22.93 -13.85 2.70
CA VAL A 156 23.73 -14.29 1.57
C VAL A 156 24.45 -15.53 2.03
N THR A 157 23.82 -16.67 1.91
CA THR A 157 24.50 -17.96 2.01
C THR A 157 25.40 -18.13 0.80
N GLY A 158 26.48 -17.37 0.79
CA GLY A 158 27.62 -17.59 -0.09
C GLY A 158 28.67 -18.36 0.71
N ALA A 159 28.96 -19.60 0.35
CA ALA A 159 30.10 -20.29 0.87
C ALA A 159 31.37 -19.61 0.35
N CYS A 160 31.92 -18.68 1.13
CA CYS A 160 33.24 -18.12 0.85
C CYS A 160 34.27 -18.98 1.56
N TYR A 161 34.95 -19.83 0.79
CA TYR A 161 36.08 -20.61 1.26
C TYR A 161 37.37 -19.77 1.25
N VAL A 162 37.42 -18.72 2.05
CA VAL A 162 38.65 -18.01 2.34
C VAL A 162 38.80 -17.98 3.87
N GLY A 163 39.92 -18.48 4.39
CA GLY A 163 40.18 -18.62 5.80
C GLY A 163 40.26 -17.29 6.55
N GLY A 164 39.11 -16.67 6.80
CA GLY A 164 38.92 -15.45 7.56
C GLY A 164 37.45 -15.00 7.46
N ALA A 165 36.74 -14.93 8.59
CA ALA A 165 35.39 -14.41 8.65
C ALA A 165 35.44 -12.88 8.51
N VAL A 166 34.92 -12.35 7.41
CA VAL A 166 34.62 -10.92 7.25
C VAL A 166 33.13 -10.73 7.51
N VAL A 167 32.79 -10.21 8.69
CA VAL A 167 31.43 -9.75 8.97
C VAL A 167 31.37 -8.28 8.60
N ALA A 168 30.69 -7.96 7.49
CA ALA A 168 30.40 -6.58 7.12
C ALA A 168 28.98 -6.24 7.57
N THR A 169 28.84 -5.38 8.57
CA THR A 169 27.56 -4.80 8.96
C THR A 169 27.46 -3.41 8.32
N LEU A 170 26.58 -3.26 7.33
CA LEU A 170 26.24 -1.96 6.77
C LEU A 170 25.15 -1.32 7.65
N LYS A 171 25.51 -0.29 8.41
CA LYS A 171 24.57 0.62 9.06
C LYS A 171 24.41 1.86 8.18
N ALA A 172 23.20 2.10 7.70
CA ALA A 172 22.86 3.39 7.11
C ALA A 172 22.16 4.24 8.18
N GLU A 173 22.81 5.27 8.67
CA GLU A 173 22.20 6.28 9.53
C GLU A 173 21.64 7.39 8.65
N ILE A 174 20.32 7.56 8.69
CA ILE A 174 19.67 8.70 8.05
C ILE A 174 19.63 9.81 9.08
N GLY A 175 20.57 10.76 8.97
CA GLY A 175 20.57 11.95 9.80
C GLY A 175 19.41 12.85 9.41
N THR A 176 18.52 13.15 10.36
CA THR A 176 17.56 14.24 10.23
C THR A 176 18.33 15.54 10.40
N SER A 177 18.52 16.32 9.32
CA SER A 177 18.96 17.72 9.42
C SER A 177 17.82 18.53 10.04
N GLU A 178 18.12 19.21 11.15
CA GLU A 178 17.28 20.27 11.72
C GLU A 178 17.00 21.40 10.73
#